data_2937701af178f0a919a1d97d0fa4e59c
#
_entry.id   2937701af178f0a919a1d97d0fa4e59c
#
_cell.length_a   1.000
_cell.length_b   1.000
_cell.length_c   1.000
_cell.angle_alpha   90.00
_cell.angle_beta   90.00
_cell.angle_gamma   90.00
#
_symmetry.space_group_name_H-M   'P 1'
#
loop_
_entity.id
_entity.type
_entity.pdbx_description
1 polymer ?
#
loop_
_entity_poly.entity_id
_entity_poly.type
_entity_poly.pdbx_seq_one_letter_code
_entity_poly.pdbx_strand_id
1 'polypeptide(L)'
;MSPSNKAVLNAAPNLPLLYLFNQLVIAVILLHGTSFLTPKVQIPKLEAHTARKLAPVVTVNIVGLIFNTFCLRDVEASFFQIARGMVLPLTIVVSSFHTSSQPSSKVWIAAGIVTLGFLTGISPNKDLPVTAAPSMISIIYGLLSSLFIAIHAVLIKASLPHCNNSTIELAYWTNLGSAVIVAPLILLNGEIGTFVDQARSAEWDSRTFVYGSMVTGVFGFLLCVAGLLSIKITSPITHMFSSVSVLECGTEAPFTDV
;
A
#
# COMPACT_ATOMS: atom_id res chain seq x y z
N MET A 1 -6.63 -4.70 -0.25
CA MET A 1 -5.84 -5.11 0.93
C MET A 1 -6.83 -5.57 1.95
N SER A 2 -6.68 -6.76 2.35
CA SER A 2 -7.75 -7.60 2.84
C SER A 2 -7.91 -7.56 4.37
N PRO A 3 -9.02 -8.09 4.86
CA PRO A 3 -9.22 -8.44 6.28
C PRO A 3 -8.02 -9.17 6.89
N SER A 4 -7.27 -9.94 6.07
CA SER A 4 -6.07 -10.66 6.48
C SER A 4 -4.95 -9.74 7.01
N ASN A 5 -4.69 -8.58 6.38
CA ASN A 5 -3.68 -7.64 6.89
C ASN A 5 -4.08 -7.06 8.25
N LYS A 6 -5.37 -6.77 8.43
CA LYS A 6 -5.90 -6.28 9.71
C LYS A 6 -5.79 -7.35 10.79
N ALA A 7 -6.08 -8.62 10.47
CA ALA A 7 -5.95 -9.74 11.41
C ALA A 7 -4.50 -9.90 11.90
N VAL A 8 -3.51 -9.81 11.00
CA VAL A 8 -2.08 -9.88 11.38
C VAL A 8 -1.68 -8.70 12.28
N LEU A 9 -2.10 -7.49 11.93
CA LEU A 9 -1.81 -6.31 12.76
C LEU A 9 -2.52 -6.34 14.11
N ASN A 10 -3.70 -6.94 14.19
CA ASN A 10 -4.38 -7.15 15.48
C ASN A 10 -3.65 -8.18 16.36
N ALA A 11 -3.05 -9.23 15.76
CA ALA A 11 -2.25 -10.22 16.48
C ALA A 11 -0.90 -9.65 16.99
N ALA A 12 -0.39 -8.59 16.34
CA ALA A 12 0.87 -7.94 16.73
C ALA A 12 0.81 -6.42 16.51
N PRO A 13 0.00 -5.67 17.28
CA PRO A 13 -0.22 -4.24 17.07
C PRO A 13 1.02 -3.38 17.31
N ASN A 14 1.97 -3.91 18.07
CA ASN A 14 3.24 -3.25 18.41
C ASN A 14 4.38 -3.51 17.41
N LEU A 15 4.12 -4.26 16.32
CA LEU A 15 5.13 -4.67 15.33
C LEU A 15 4.75 -4.24 13.89
N PRO A 16 4.23 -3.04 13.65
CA PRO A 16 3.75 -2.64 12.33
C PRO A 16 4.87 -2.51 11.30
N LEU A 17 6.04 -2.00 11.68
CA LEU A 17 7.17 -1.85 10.77
C LEU A 17 7.84 -3.19 10.48
N LEU A 18 7.94 -4.07 11.46
CA LEU A 18 8.45 -5.43 11.27
C LEU A 18 7.53 -6.22 10.32
N TYR A 19 6.22 -6.08 10.48
CA TYR A 19 5.24 -6.66 9.56
C TYR A 19 5.44 -6.16 8.13
N LEU A 20 5.57 -4.84 7.94
CA LEU A 20 5.83 -4.23 6.64
C LEU A 20 7.15 -4.71 6.04
N PHE A 21 8.21 -4.77 6.84
CA PHE A 21 9.53 -5.26 6.43
C PHE A 21 9.46 -6.70 5.92
N ASN A 22 8.77 -7.59 6.64
CA ASN A 22 8.59 -8.98 6.23
C ASN A 22 7.93 -9.07 4.83
N GLN A 23 6.92 -8.25 4.56
CA GLN A 23 6.27 -8.21 3.23
C GLN A 23 7.24 -7.77 2.13
N LEU A 24 8.07 -6.75 2.39
CA LEU A 24 9.07 -6.26 1.44
C LEU A 24 10.16 -7.31 1.17
N VAL A 25 10.64 -7.99 2.22
CA VAL A 25 11.64 -9.06 2.09
C VAL A 25 11.07 -10.26 1.33
N ILE A 26 9.83 -10.67 1.62
CA ILE A 26 9.15 -11.74 0.87
C ILE A 26 9.05 -11.38 -0.62
N ALA A 27 8.71 -10.14 -0.95
CA ALA A 27 8.65 -9.67 -2.33
C ALA A 27 10.01 -9.78 -3.03
N VAL A 28 11.09 -9.40 -2.36
CA VAL A 28 12.46 -9.52 -2.90
C VAL A 28 12.86 -10.99 -3.08
N ILE A 29 12.55 -11.86 -2.12
CA ILE A 29 12.82 -13.32 -2.20
C ILE A 29 12.05 -13.93 -3.38
N LEU A 30 10.78 -13.58 -3.56
CA LEU A 30 9.97 -14.07 -4.67
C LEU A 30 10.51 -13.60 -6.02
N LEU A 31 11.03 -12.37 -6.13
CA LEU A 31 11.67 -11.87 -7.34
C LEU A 31 12.94 -12.66 -7.68
N HIS A 32 13.76 -12.97 -6.68
CA HIS A 32 14.93 -13.83 -6.89
C HIS A 32 14.51 -15.25 -7.29
N GLY A 33 13.53 -15.83 -6.61
CA GLY A 33 13.00 -17.15 -6.94
C GLY A 33 12.45 -17.23 -8.37
N THR A 34 11.68 -16.23 -8.80
CA THR A 34 11.15 -16.17 -10.16
C THR A 34 12.25 -15.97 -11.22
N SER A 35 13.33 -15.24 -10.88
CA SER A 35 14.49 -15.09 -11.77
C SER A 35 15.23 -16.40 -11.99
N PHE A 36 15.31 -17.26 -10.97
CA PHE A 36 15.89 -18.62 -11.14
C PHE A 36 15.02 -19.54 -12.00
N LEU A 37 13.70 -19.41 -11.89
CA LEU A 37 12.74 -20.26 -12.61
C LEU A 37 12.50 -19.80 -14.04
N THR A 38 12.67 -18.52 -14.33
CA THR A 38 12.30 -17.94 -15.64
C THR A 38 13.37 -16.95 -16.11
N PRO A 39 14.11 -17.25 -17.21
CA PRO A 39 15.15 -16.36 -17.73
C PRO A 39 14.60 -15.01 -18.26
N LYS A 40 13.28 -14.88 -18.39
CA LYS A 40 12.61 -13.60 -18.75
C LYS A 40 12.62 -12.58 -17.62
N VAL A 41 12.78 -13.02 -16.38
CA VAL A 41 12.85 -12.16 -15.20
C VAL A 41 14.31 -11.92 -14.87
N GLN A 42 14.81 -10.76 -15.21
CA GLN A 42 16.19 -10.37 -14.91
C GLN A 42 16.20 -9.44 -13.70
N ILE A 43 17.03 -9.78 -12.72
CA ILE A 43 17.28 -8.91 -11.58
C ILE A 43 18.26 -7.82 -12.02
N PRO A 44 17.94 -6.52 -11.78
CA PRO A 44 18.82 -5.44 -12.18
C PRO A 44 20.14 -5.47 -11.40
N LYS A 45 21.21 -5.03 -12.03
CA LYS A 45 22.45 -4.72 -11.31
C LYS A 45 22.23 -3.52 -10.41
N LEU A 46 22.72 -3.60 -9.18
CA LEU A 46 22.61 -2.51 -8.22
C LEU A 46 23.61 -1.40 -8.57
N GLU A 47 23.13 -0.40 -9.30
CA GLU A 47 23.93 0.77 -9.70
C GLU A 47 23.50 2.00 -8.89
N ALA A 48 24.48 2.71 -8.29
CA ALA A 48 24.21 3.92 -7.48
C ALA A 48 23.53 5.04 -8.30
N HIS A 49 23.82 5.12 -9.61
CA HIS A 49 23.21 6.08 -10.51
C HIS A 49 21.70 5.83 -10.65
N THR A 50 21.31 4.57 -10.91
CA THR A 50 19.89 4.16 -11.00
C THR A 50 19.19 4.33 -9.65
N ALA A 51 19.85 3.92 -8.56
CA ALA A 51 19.32 4.12 -7.20
C ALA A 51 18.98 5.59 -6.91
N ARG A 52 19.86 6.52 -7.28
CA ARG A 52 19.62 7.96 -7.07
C ARG A 52 18.44 8.48 -7.88
N LYS A 53 18.25 8.00 -9.11
CA LYS A 53 17.10 8.38 -9.95
C LYS A 53 15.78 7.81 -9.42
N LEU A 54 15.81 6.62 -8.81
CA LEU A 54 14.64 5.96 -8.25
C LEU A 54 14.38 6.35 -6.78
N ALA A 55 15.30 7.05 -6.13
CA ALA A 55 15.14 7.48 -4.74
C ALA A 55 13.81 8.21 -4.46
N PRO A 56 13.32 9.12 -5.30
CA PRO A 56 12.02 9.77 -5.06
C PRO A 56 10.86 8.79 -5.02
N VAL A 57 10.77 7.85 -5.99
CA VAL A 57 9.68 6.88 -6.03
C VAL A 57 9.75 5.90 -4.87
N VAL A 58 10.95 5.46 -4.47
CA VAL A 58 11.17 4.58 -3.31
C VAL A 58 10.79 5.29 -2.00
N THR A 59 11.22 6.53 -1.81
CA THR A 59 10.91 7.32 -0.60
C THR A 59 9.42 7.56 -0.47
N VAL A 60 8.75 7.99 -1.55
CA VAL A 60 7.31 8.21 -1.56
C VAL A 60 6.55 6.90 -1.30
N ASN A 61 7.01 5.78 -1.90
CA ASN A 61 6.44 4.45 -1.66
C ASN A 61 6.48 4.08 -0.18
N ILE A 62 7.66 4.17 0.46
CA ILE A 62 7.80 3.73 1.84
C ILE A 62 7.04 4.63 2.82
N VAL A 63 7.04 5.94 2.62
CA VAL A 63 6.25 6.86 3.43
C VAL A 63 4.76 6.55 3.32
N GLY A 64 4.27 6.31 2.10
CA GLY A 64 2.88 5.89 1.86
C GLY A 64 2.54 4.57 2.53
N LEU A 65 3.44 3.58 2.45
CA LEU A 65 3.25 2.27 3.09
C LEU A 65 3.23 2.37 4.62
N ILE A 66 4.09 3.19 5.22
CA ILE A 66 4.12 3.42 6.68
C ILE A 66 2.78 4.04 7.13
N PHE A 67 2.32 5.13 6.49
CA PHE A 67 1.03 5.74 6.82
C PHE A 67 -0.14 4.78 6.61
N ASN A 68 -0.10 4.00 5.53
CA ASN A 68 -1.09 2.97 5.24
C ASN A 68 -1.13 1.88 6.33
N THR A 69 0.02 1.45 6.81
CA THR A 69 0.12 0.42 7.85
C THR A 69 -0.37 0.95 9.20
N PHE A 70 -0.01 2.18 9.56
CA PHE A 70 -0.51 2.81 10.79
C PHE A 70 -2.01 3.08 10.72
N CYS A 71 -2.51 3.58 9.58
CA CYS A 71 -3.94 3.75 9.39
C CYS A 71 -4.68 2.41 9.56
N LEU A 72 -4.21 1.34 8.92
CA LEU A 72 -4.84 0.02 9.02
C LEU A 72 -4.76 -0.58 10.43
N ARG A 73 -3.71 -0.28 11.19
CA ARG A 73 -3.60 -0.68 12.59
C ARG A 73 -4.67 -0.01 13.45
N ASP A 74 -4.85 1.29 13.30
CA ASP A 74 -5.59 2.14 14.24
C ASP A 74 -7.07 2.32 13.89
N VAL A 75 -7.51 1.92 12.68
CA VAL A 75 -8.91 2.05 12.23
C VAL A 75 -9.55 0.72 11.85
N GLU A 76 -10.87 0.72 11.80
CA GLU A 76 -11.62 -0.41 11.25
C GLU A 76 -11.42 -0.53 9.74
N ALA A 77 -11.56 -1.77 9.23
CA ALA A 77 -11.35 -2.06 7.82
C ALA A 77 -12.30 -1.29 6.89
N SER A 78 -13.53 -1.01 7.34
CA SER A 78 -14.52 -0.21 6.62
C SER A 78 -14.06 1.23 6.41
N PHE A 79 -13.62 1.89 7.48
CA PHE A 79 -13.10 3.26 7.39
C PHE A 79 -11.84 3.34 6.52
N PHE A 80 -10.96 2.35 6.66
CA PHE A 80 -9.76 2.26 5.82
C PHE A 80 -10.11 2.20 4.32
N GLN A 81 -11.17 1.48 3.94
CA GLN A 81 -11.63 1.43 2.54
C GLN A 81 -12.19 2.78 2.08
N ILE A 82 -12.96 3.47 2.93
CA ILE A 82 -13.46 4.82 2.65
C ILE A 82 -12.29 5.78 2.42
N ALA A 83 -11.27 5.79 3.29
CA ALA A 83 -10.08 6.62 3.14
C ALA A 83 -9.33 6.34 1.83
N ARG A 84 -9.27 5.07 1.39
CA ARG A 84 -8.69 4.70 0.10
C ARG A 84 -9.47 5.21 -1.10
N GLY A 85 -10.76 5.46 -0.98
CA GLY A 85 -11.55 6.10 -2.03
C GLY A 85 -10.98 7.46 -2.45
N MET A 86 -10.32 8.18 -1.54
CA MET A 86 -9.66 9.46 -1.82
C MET A 86 -8.43 9.35 -2.73
N VAL A 87 -7.88 8.15 -2.93
CA VAL A 87 -6.72 7.96 -3.82
C VAL A 87 -7.03 8.40 -5.25
N LEU A 88 -8.23 8.12 -5.76
CA LEU A 88 -8.62 8.50 -7.12
C LEU A 88 -8.63 10.02 -7.34
N PRO A 89 -9.39 10.85 -6.59
CA PRO A 89 -9.37 12.30 -6.78
C PRO A 89 -7.98 12.90 -6.57
N LEU A 90 -7.22 12.41 -5.59
CA LEU A 90 -5.85 12.87 -5.36
C LEU A 90 -4.91 12.50 -6.53
N THR A 91 -5.07 11.31 -7.14
CA THR A 91 -4.28 10.92 -8.33
C THR A 91 -4.59 11.83 -9.51
N ILE A 92 -5.84 12.24 -9.70
CA ILE A 92 -6.24 13.17 -10.76
C ILE A 92 -5.55 14.53 -10.56
N VAL A 93 -5.59 15.06 -9.34
CA VAL A 93 -4.94 16.33 -8.98
C VAL A 93 -3.43 16.25 -9.20
N VAL A 94 -2.75 15.25 -8.62
CA VAL A 94 -1.29 15.07 -8.73
C VAL A 94 -0.86 14.84 -10.18
N SER A 95 -1.62 14.04 -10.95
CA SER A 95 -1.34 13.79 -12.36
C SER A 95 -1.49 15.05 -13.21
N SER A 96 -2.48 15.89 -12.93
CA SER A 96 -2.65 17.19 -13.60
C SER A 96 -1.45 18.10 -13.44
N PHE A 97 -0.91 18.19 -12.20
CA PHE A 97 0.28 19.00 -11.94
C PHE A 97 1.53 18.43 -12.61
N HIS A 98 1.70 17.11 -12.58
CA HIS A 98 2.90 16.47 -13.12
C HIS A 98 2.95 16.46 -14.65
N THR A 99 1.82 16.22 -15.30
CA THR A 99 1.76 16.04 -16.77
C THR A 99 1.41 17.34 -17.49
N SER A 100 1.08 18.41 -16.77
CA SER A 100 0.59 19.70 -17.31
C SER A 100 -0.60 19.51 -18.28
N SER A 101 -1.29 18.38 -18.20
CA SER A 101 -2.48 18.08 -19.01
C SER A 101 -3.72 18.30 -18.17
N GLN A 102 -4.68 19.04 -18.73
CA GLN A 102 -5.95 19.29 -18.06
C GLN A 102 -6.86 18.06 -18.20
N PRO A 103 -7.28 17.41 -17.10
CA PRO A 103 -8.27 16.35 -17.14
C PRO A 103 -9.60 16.86 -17.69
N SER A 104 -10.35 16.02 -18.38
CA SER A 104 -11.67 16.41 -18.90
C SER A 104 -12.63 16.74 -17.76
N SER A 105 -13.64 17.60 -18.05
CA SER A 105 -14.67 17.96 -17.05
C SER A 105 -15.38 16.75 -16.46
N LYS A 106 -15.54 15.65 -17.24
CA LYS A 106 -16.10 14.39 -16.73
C LYS A 106 -15.27 13.76 -15.63
N VAL A 107 -13.94 13.83 -15.73
CA VAL A 107 -13.01 13.31 -14.72
C VAL A 107 -13.11 14.14 -13.44
N TRP A 108 -13.25 15.45 -13.53
CA TRP A 108 -13.46 16.33 -12.37
C TRP A 108 -14.81 16.08 -11.68
N ILE A 109 -15.88 15.84 -12.45
CA ILE A 109 -17.19 15.48 -11.89
C ILE A 109 -17.09 14.15 -11.15
N ALA A 110 -16.45 13.12 -11.74
CA ALA A 110 -16.25 11.83 -11.09
C ALA A 110 -15.43 11.96 -9.79
N ALA A 111 -14.37 12.77 -9.79
CA ALA A 111 -13.60 13.07 -8.60
C ALA A 111 -14.45 13.73 -7.51
N GLY A 112 -15.30 14.68 -7.89
CA GLY A 112 -16.24 15.35 -6.98
C GLY A 112 -17.21 14.39 -6.33
N ILE A 113 -17.82 13.47 -7.11
CA ILE A 113 -18.74 12.45 -6.59
C ILE A 113 -18.04 11.54 -5.58
N VAL A 114 -16.83 11.06 -5.88
CA VAL A 114 -16.04 10.22 -4.96
C VAL A 114 -15.68 10.98 -3.70
N THR A 115 -15.30 12.26 -3.81
CA THR A 115 -14.99 13.10 -2.64
C THR A 115 -16.22 13.31 -1.76
N LEU A 116 -17.40 13.55 -2.34
CA LEU A 116 -18.66 13.64 -1.60
C LEU A 116 -18.98 12.32 -0.89
N GLY A 117 -18.81 11.18 -1.54
CA GLY A 117 -18.97 9.87 -0.95
C GLY A 117 -18.04 9.66 0.25
N PHE A 118 -16.76 10.10 0.16
CA PHE A 118 -15.84 10.07 1.28
C PHE A 118 -16.33 10.92 2.45
N LEU A 119 -16.74 12.17 2.19
CA LEU A 119 -17.22 13.09 3.22
C LEU A 119 -18.48 12.56 3.93
N THR A 120 -19.40 11.95 3.19
CA THR A 120 -20.59 11.31 3.80
C THR A 120 -20.21 10.09 4.62
N GLY A 121 -19.23 9.29 4.17
CA GLY A 121 -18.77 8.10 4.87
C GLY A 121 -18.03 8.37 6.19
N ILE A 122 -17.36 9.53 6.32
CA ILE A 122 -16.71 9.94 7.58
C ILE A 122 -17.61 10.79 8.48
N SER A 123 -18.80 11.18 7.99
CA SER A 123 -19.73 11.98 8.77
C SER A 123 -20.24 11.19 9.99
N PRO A 124 -20.23 11.77 11.20
CA PRO A 124 -20.68 11.08 12.39
C PRO A 124 -22.17 10.74 12.24
N ASN A 125 -22.47 9.48 12.08
CA ASN A 125 -23.84 8.99 12.10
C ASN A 125 -24.30 8.95 13.55
N LYS A 126 -25.42 9.60 13.89
CA LYS A 126 -25.97 9.67 15.26
C LYS A 126 -26.35 8.30 15.83
N ASP A 127 -26.49 7.30 14.97
CA ASP A 127 -26.88 5.94 15.31
C ASP A 127 -25.70 4.97 15.52
N LEU A 128 -24.44 5.40 15.26
CA LEU A 128 -23.27 4.59 15.53
C LEU A 128 -22.80 4.82 16.99
N PRO A 129 -22.45 3.74 17.72
CA PRO A 129 -21.87 3.90 19.04
C PRO A 129 -20.61 4.76 18.96
N VAL A 130 -20.43 5.67 19.90
CA VAL A 130 -19.31 6.65 19.98
C VAL A 130 -17.92 5.98 19.89
N THR A 131 -17.85 4.69 20.19
CA THR A 131 -16.65 3.85 20.12
C THR A 131 -16.22 3.51 18.68
N ALA A 132 -17.09 3.68 17.68
CA ALA A 132 -16.82 3.35 16.27
C ALA A 132 -16.37 4.57 15.44
N ALA A 133 -16.40 5.78 15.99
CA ALA A 133 -15.95 6.97 15.27
C ALA A 133 -14.40 6.97 15.15
N PRO A 134 -13.84 7.12 13.93
CA PRO A 134 -12.40 7.17 13.75
C PRO A 134 -11.81 8.40 14.45
N SER A 135 -10.62 8.24 15.05
CA SER A 135 -9.93 9.38 15.65
C SER A 135 -9.48 10.36 14.57
N MET A 136 -9.33 11.65 14.89
CA MET A 136 -8.81 12.66 13.96
C MET A 136 -7.42 12.27 13.40
N ILE A 137 -6.58 11.65 14.24
CA ILE A 137 -5.24 11.15 13.83
C ILE A 137 -5.38 10.06 12.77
N SER A 138 -6.32 9.16 12.92
CA SER A 138 -6.59 8.08 11.97
C SER A 138 -7.08 8.62 10.62
N ILE A 139 -7.91 9.65 10.63
CA ILE A 139 -8.36 10.34 9.40
C ILE A 139 -7.16 10.97 8.69
N ILE A 140 -6.29 11.64 9.43
CA ILE A 140 -5.07 12.25 8.88
C ILE A 140 -4.16 11.17 8.27
N TYR A 141 -3.93 10.04 8.94
CA TYR A 141 -3.14 8.93 8.40
C TYR A 141 -3.76 8.36 7.13
N GLY A 142 -5.07 8.22 7.08
CA GLY A 142 -5.79 7.75 5.89
C GLY A 142 -5.63 8.70 4.69
N LEU A 143 -5.79 10.01 4.90
CA LEU A 143 -5.62 11.01 3.86
C LEU A 143 -4.17 11.11 3.38
N LEU A 144 -3.19 11.13 4.31
CA LEU A 144 -1.78 11.13 3.96
C LEU A 144 -1.39 9.87 3.20
N SER A 145 -1.81 8.70 3.65
CA SER A 145 -1.61 7.44 2.93
C SER A 145 -2.14 7.54 1.50
N SER A 146 -3.37 8.03 1.32
CA SER A 146 -4.00 8.18 0.01
C SER A 146 -3.25 9.17 -0.89
N LEU A 147 -2.75 10.27 -0.33
CA LEU A 147 -1.93 11.23 -1.04
C LEU A 147 -0.60 10.63 -1.51
N PHE A 148 0.12 9.93 -0.63
CA PHE A 148 1.38 9.30 -0.98
C PHE A 148 1.20 8.16 -2.00
N ILE A 149 0.10 7.40 -1.93
CA ILE A 149 -0.27 6.40 -2.94
C ILE A 149 -0.51 7.08 -4.30
N ALA A 150 -1.20 8.21 -4.33
CA ALA A 150 -1.46 8.97 -5.55
C ALA A 150 -0.17 9.51 -6.18
N ILE A 151 0.71 10.11 -5.37
CA ILE A 151 2.04 10.59 -5.82
C ILE A 151 2.88 9.42 -6.33
N HIS A 152 2.90 8.30 -5.60
CA HIS A 152 3.64 7.10 -5.99
C HIS A 152 3.17 6.55 -7.34
N ALA A 153 1.86 6.48 -7.58
CA ALA A 153 1.31 6.02 -8.85
C ALA A 153 1.75 6.87 -10.05
N VAL A 154 1.83 8.19 -9.87
CA VAL A 154 2.34 9.11 -10.90
C VAL A 154 3.86 8.92 -11.10
N LEU A 155 4.61 8.80 -10.01
CA LEU A 155 6.07 8.60 -10.06
C LEU A 155 6.45 7.25 -10.67
N ILE A 156 5.64 6.19 -10.52
CA ILE A 156 5.84 4.90 -11.22
C ILE A 156 5.97 5.14 -12.72
N LYS A 157 5.01 5.87 -13.32
CA LYS A 157 5.02 6.13 -14.76
C LYS A 157 6.27 6.89 -15.19
N ALA A 158 6.68 7.89 -14.40
CA ALA A 158 7.89 8.69 -14.64
C ALA A 158 9.19 7.90 -14.43
N SER A 159 9.18 6.88 -13.57
CA SER A 159 10.37 6.09 -13.21
C SER A 159 10.63 4.91 -14.14
N LEU A 160 9.62 4.41 -14.86
CA LEU A 160 9.74 3.27 -15.77
C LEU A 160 10.89 3.39 -16.80
N PRO A 161 11.14 4.56 -17.43
CA PRO A 161 12.25 4.71 -18.37
C PRO A 161 13.63 4.46 -17.75
N HIS A 162 13.77 4.68 -16.43
CA HIS A 162 15.03 4.46 -15.70
C HIS A 162 15.25 2.98 -15.34
N CYS A 163 14.23 2.13 -15.56
CA CYS A 163 14.27 0.68 -15.37
C CYS A 163 14.04 -0.06 -16.69
N ASN A 164 14.58 0.41 -17.80
CA ASN A 164 14.41 -0.20 -19.13
C ASN A 164 12.93 -0.48 -19.50
N ASN A 165 12.00 0.31 -18.99
CA ASN A 165 10.56 0.07 -19.05
C ASN A 165 10.14 -1.30 -18.47
N SER A 166 10.93 -1.89 -17.57
CA SER A 166 10.64 -3.15 -16.89
C SER A 166 9.92 -2.89 -15.57
N THR A 167 8.71 -3.41 -15.45
CA THR A 167 7.94 -3.36 -14.19
C THR A 167 8.56 -4.23 -13.10
N ILE A 168 9.25 -5.30 -13.50
CA ILE A 168 9.95 -6.22 -12.59
C ILE A 168 11.16 -5.52 -11.97
N GLU A 169 11.97 -4.84 -12.79
CA GLU A 169 13.10 -4.05 -12.27
C GLU A 169 12.63 -2.95 -11.32
N LEU A 170 11.57 -2.24 -11.67
CA LEU A 170 11.00 -1.21 -10.80
C LEU A 170 10.44 -1.83 -9.51
N ALA A 171 9.75 -2.98 -9.57
CA ALA A 171 9.29 -3.71 -8.38
C ALA A 171 10.47 -4.11 -7.48
N TYR A 172 11.56 -4.58 -8.08
CA TYR A 172 12.76 -4.95 -7.33
C TYR A 172 13.34 -3.74 -6.58
N TRP A 173 13.57 -2.63 -7.29
CA TRP A 173 14.12 -1.41 -6.70
C TRP A 173 13.23 -0.82 -5.61
N THR A 174 11.91 -0.79 -5.83
CA THR A 174 10.98 -0.24 -4.84
C THR A 174 10.90 -1.11 -3.59
N ASN A 175 10.82 -2.43 -3.72
CA ASN A 175 10.75 -3.32 -2.56
C ASN A 175 12.08 -3.39 -1.80
N LEU A 176 13.22 -3.56 -2.50
CA LEU A 176 14.54 -3.60 -1.88
C LEU A 176 14.89 -2.26 -1.23
N GLY A 177 14.71 -1.14 -1.95
CA GLY A 177 14.98 0.19 -1.42
C GLY A 177 14.11 0.52 -0.22
N SER A 178 12.83 0.16 -0.24
CA SER A 178 11.94 0.32 0.90
C SER A 178 12.38 -0.55 2.09
N ALA A 179 12.80 -1.79 1.88
CA ALA A 179 13.30 -2.66 2.94
C ALA A 179 14.56 -2.07 3.60
N VAL A 180 15.49 -1.54 2.81
CA VAL A 180 16.71 -0.88 3.30
C VAL A 180 16.38 0.35 4.16
N ILE A 181 15.36 1.13 3.81
CA ILE A 181 14.94 2.31 4.58
C ILE A 181 14.20 1.90 5.85
N VAL A 182 13.36 0.84 5.81
CA VAL A 182 12.57 0.39 6.97
C VAL A 182 13.45 -0.30 8.02
N ALA A 183 14.50 -1.01 7.61
CA ALA A 183 15.35 -1.76 8.53
C ALA A 183 15.90 -0.90 9.71
N PRO A 184 16.51 0.28 9.49
CA PRO A 184 16.94 1.12 10.61
C PRO A 184 15.77 1.69 11.42
N LEU A 185 14.60 1.92 10.82
CA LEU A 185 13.43 2.42 11.54
C LEU A 185 12.89 1.40 12.53
N ILE A 186 12.95 0.09 12.23
CA ILE A 186 12.59 -1.00 13.15
C ILE A 186 13.50 -0.97 14.37
N LEU A 187 14.80 -0.77 14.17
CA LEU A 187 15.78 -0.67 15.26
C LEU A 187 15.50 0.55 16.13
N LEU A 188 15.27 1.71 15.52
CA LEU A 188 15.01 2.97 16.22
C LEU A 188 13.69 2.92 17.01
N ASN A 189 12.68 2.24 16.48
CA ASN A 189 11.37 2.09 17.13
C ASN A 189 11.36 0.99 18.21
N GLY A 190 12.45 0.22 18.37
CA GLY A 190 12.56 -0.84 19.37
C GLY A 190 11.69 -2.07 19.08
N GLU A 191 11.17 -2.23 17.88
CA GLU A 191 10.29 -3.35 17.53
C GLU A 191 10.99 -4.71 17.64
N ILE A 192 12.32 -4.77 17.48
CA ILE A 192 13.07 -6.02 17.67
C ILE A 192 13.01 -6.50 19.12
N GLY A 193 13.18 -5.59 20.08
CA GLY A 193 13.04 -5.91 21.50
C GLY A 193 11.63 -6.43 21.80
N THR A 194 10.63 -5.69 21.36
CA THR A 194 9.20 -6.07 21.48
C THR A 194 8.91 -7.43 20.86
N PHE A 195 9.47 -7.73 19.69
CA PHE A 195 9.34 -9.04 19.04
C PHE A 195 9.94 -10.16 19.87
N VAL A 196 11.15 -9.97 20.41
CA VAL A 196 11.81 -10.97 21.27
C VAL A 196 11.01 -11.22 22.54
N ASP A 197 10.47 -10.17 23.17
CA ASP A 197 9.67 -10.28 24.38
C ASP A 197 8.34 -10.99 24.10
N GLN A 198 7.67 -10.65 23.01
CA GLN A 198 6.45 -11.35 22.58
C GLN A 198 6.73 -12.81 22.21
N ALA A 199 7.83 -13.10 21.53
CA ALA A 199 8.19 -14.46 21.14
C ALA A 199 8.48 -15.39 22.34
N ARG A 200 8.82 -14.81 23.50
CA ARG A 200 8.98 -15.55 24.78
C ARG A 200 7.67 -15.72 25.53
N SER A 201 6.66 -14.94 25.21
CA SER A 201 5.35 -15.02 25.83
C SER A 201 4.56 -16.20 25.26
N ALA A 202 3.99 -17.03 26.14
CA ALA A 202 3.15 -18.17 25.75
C ALA A 202 1.76 -17.72 25.20
N GLU A 203 1.36 -16.48 25.43
CA GLU A 203 0.05 -15.94 25.04
C GLU A 203 0.04 -15.34 23.64
N TRP A 204 1.23 -15.15 23.03
CA TRP A 204 1.31 -14.54 21.71
C TRP A 204 0.96 -15.50 20.59
N ASP A 205 0.01 -15.10 19.74
CA ASP A 205 -0.35 -15.85 18.52
C ASP A 205 0.70 -15.64 17.41
N SER A 206 1.87 -16.23 17.61
CA SER A 206 2.98 -16.21 16.65
C SER A 206 2.61 -16.86 15.31
N ARG A 207 1.66 -17.82 15.31
CA ARG A 207 1.21 -18.48 14.08
C ARG A 207 0.48 -17.52 13.17
N THR A 208 -0.49 -16.78 13.68
CA THR A 208 -1.21 -15.75 12.89
C THR A 208 -0.26 -14.69 12.37
N PHE A 209 0.73 -14.25 13.16
CA PHE A 209 1.70 -13.27 12.71
C PHE A 209 2.59 -13.82 11.58
N VAL A 210 3.21 -15.00 11.74
CA VAL A 210 4.15 -15.55 10.76
C VAL A 210 3.43 -16.00 9.49
N TYR A 211 2.42 -16.86 9.60
CA TYR A 211 1.68 -17.35 8.41
C TYR A 211 0.91 -16.22 7.72
N GLY A 212 0.30 -15.33 8.49
CA GLY A 212 -0.38 -14.17 7.96
C GLY A 212 0.57 -13.24 7.21
N SER A 213 1.78 -12.97 7.73
CA SER A 213 2.80 -12.19 7.04
C SER A 213 3.27 -12.86 5.75
N MET A 214 3.45 -14.19 5.74
CA MET A 214 3.80 -14.93 4.52
C MET A 214 2.71 -14.83 3.46
N VAL A 215 1.47 -15.14 3.82
CA VAL A 215 0.33 -15.10 2.89
C VAL A 215 0.14 -13.69 2.35
N THR A 216 0.07 -12.70 3.22
CA THR A 216 -0.12 -11.30 2.81
C THR A 216 1.07 -10.74 2.04
N GLY A 217 2.29 -11.19 2.31
CA GLY A 217 3.50 -10.85 1.55
C GLY A 217 3.47 -11.38 0.12
N VAL A 218 3.08 -12.65 -0.06
CA VAL A 218 2.95 -13.25 -1.40
C VAL A 218 1.86 -12.54 -2.21
N PHE A 219 0.66 -12.40 -1.66
CA PHE A 219 -0.44 -11.71 -2.35
C PHE A 219 -0.13 -10.22 -2.56
N GLY A 220 0.52 -9.56 -1.59
CA GLY A 220 0.96 -8.17 -1.72
C GLY A 220 1.95 -7.98 -2.87
N PHE A 221 2.89 -8.90 -3.02
CA PHE A 221 3.83 -8.93 -4.15
C PHE A 221 3.12 -9.09 -5.50
N LEU A 222 2.21 -10.06 -5.63
CA LEU A 222 1.45 -10.27 -6.86
C LEU A 222 0.63 -9.03 -7.23
N LEU A 223 -0.03 -8.40 -6.26
CA LEU A 223 -0.78 -7.16 -6.46
C LEU A 223 0.13 -5.99 -6.83
N CYS A 224 1.34 -5.91 -6.24
CA CYS A 224 2.33 -4.89 -6.59
C CYS A 224 2.73 -5.02 -8.06
N VAL A 225 3.11 -6.20 -8.52
CA VAL A 225 3.50 -6.44 -9.92
C VAL A 225 2.34 -6.17 -10.88
N ALA A 226 1.13 -6.62 -10.55
CA ALA A 226 -0.07 -6.36 -11.33
C ALA A 226 -0.39 -4.86 -11.42
N GLY A 227 -0.25 -4.14 -10.31
CA GLY A 227 -0.45 -2.69 -10.26
C GLY A 227 0.56 -1.93 -11.12
N LEU A 228 1.84 -2.27 -11.01
CA LEU A 228 2.89 -1.67 -11.84
C LEU A 228 2.66 -1.93 -13.33
N LEU A 229 2.26 -3.16 -13.67
CA LEU A 229 1.94 -3.53 -15.06
C LEU A 229 0.72 -2.75 -15.58
N SER A 230 -0.32 -2.64 -14.77
CA SER A 230 -1.52 -1.87 -15.09
C SER A 230 -1.19 -0.39 -15.35
N ILE A 231 -0.41 0.26 -14.49
CA ILE A 231 0.03 1.66 -14.67
C ILE A 231 0.91 1.80 -15.91
N LYS A 232 1.76 0.81 -16.21
CA LYS A 232 2.60 0.82 -17.40
C LYS A 232 1.76 0.81 -18.67
N ILE A 233 0.79 -0.10 -18.77
CA ILE A 233 -0.03 -0.33 -19.97
C ILE A 233 -1.05 0.81 -20.17
N THR A 234 -1.61 1.32 -19.07
CA THR A 234 -2.66 2.34 -19.07
C THR A 234 -2.12 3.69 -18.59
N SER A 235 -2.72 4.22 -17.54
CA SER A 235 -2.29 5.44 -16.86
C SER A 235 -2.53 5.31 -15.35
N PRO A 236 -1.87 6.12 -14.51
CA PRO A 236 -2.15 6.15 -13.07
C PRO A 236 -3.64 6.35 -12.76
N ILE A 237 -4.31 7.26 -13.47
CA ILE A 237 -5.74 7.55 -13.29
C ILE A 237 -6.60 6.33 -13.65
N THR A 238 -6.35 5.70 -14.80
CA THR A 238 -7.10 4.52 -15.27
C THR A 238 -6.91 3.33 -14.32
N HIS A 239 -5.68 3.14 -13.83
CA HIS A 239 -5.39 2.10 -12.84
C HIS A 239 -6.19 2.34 -11.54
N MET A 240 -6.22 3.58 -11.04
CA MET A 240 -6.97 3.89 -9.81
C MET A 240 -8.47 3.73 -10.02
N PHE A 241 -9.00 4.08 -11.18
CA PHE A 241 -10.40 3.85 -11.53
C PHE A 241 -10.77 2.35 -11.46
N SER A 242 -9.99 1.50 -12.12
CA SER A 242 -10.25 0.06 -12.12
C SER A 242 -10.10 -0.57 -10.73
N SER A 243 -9.17 -0.08 -9.91
CA SER A 243 -8.97 -0.59 -8.54
C SER A 243 -10.13 -0.22 -7.60
N VAL A 244 -10.77 0.93 -7.79
CA VAL A 244 -11.98 1.33 -7.05
C VAL A 244 -13.17 0.45 -7.45
N SER A 245 -13.38 0.23 -8.75
CA SER A 245 -14.49 -0.58 -9.26
C SER A 245 -14.43 -2.03 -8.80
N VAL A 246 -13.23 -2.62 -8.68
CA VAL A 246 -13.03 -3.98 -8.16
C VAL A 246 -13.36 -4.05 -6.66
N LEU A 247 -13.09 -2.98 -5.91
CA LEU A 247 -13.43 -2.90 -4.48
C LEU A 247 -14.95 -2.90 -4.26
N GLU A 248 -15.71 -2.16 -5.07
CA GLU A 248 -17.17 -2.12 -4.97
C GLU A 248 -17.81 -3.47 -5.29
N CYS A 249 -17.32 -4.18 -6.31
CA CYS A 249 -17.84 -5.49 -6.70
C CYS A 249 -17.54 -6.60 -5.67
N GLY A 250 -16.48 -6.46 -4.88
CA GLY A 250 -16.08 -7.43 -3.84
C GLY A 250 -16.83 -7.31 -2.52
N THR A 251 -17.56 -6.19 -2.29
CA THR A 251 -18.32 -5.97 -1.04
C THR A 251 -19.76 -6.51 -1.10
N GLU A 252 -20.25 -6.93 -2.26
CA GLU A 252 -21.60 -7.47 -2.42
C GLU A 252 -21.71 -8.99 -2.22
N ALA A 253 -20.65 -9.70 -1.84
CA ALA A 253 -20.79 -11.11 -1.47
C ALA A 253 -21.44 -11.20 -0.08
N PRO A 254 -22.68 -11.66 0.05
CA PRO A 254 -23.29 -11.84 1.35
C PRO A 254 -22.52 -12.93 2.10
N PHE A 255 -21.95 -12.58 3.24
CA PHE A 255 -21.64 -13.58 4.25
C PHE A 255 -22.98 -14.14 4.75
N THR A 256 -23.50 -15.16 4.06
CA THR A 256 -24.51 -16.04 4.64
C THR A 256 -23.79 -16.84 5.72
N ASP A 257 -24.28 -16.66 6.92
CA ASP A 257 -23.97 -17.40 8.14
C ASP A 257 -23.86 -18.91 7.88
N VAL A 258 -22.75 -19.51 8.28
CA VAL A 258 -22.65 -20.92 8.68
C VAL A 258 -21.89 -20.99 9.99
#